data_749b3b8c42b3e9f35b9311e16d8ee41c
#
_entry.id   749b3b8c42b3e9f35b9311e16d8ee41c
#
_cell.length_a   1.000
_cell.length_b   1.000
_cell.length_c   1.000
_cell.angle_alpha   90.00
_cell.angle_beta   90.00
_cell.angle_gamma   90.00
#
_symmetry.space_group_name_H-M   'P 1'
#
loop_
_entity.id
_entity.type
_entity.pdbx_description
1 polymer ?
#
loop_
_entity_poly.entity_id
_entity_poly.type
_entity_poly.pdbx_seq_one_letter_code
_entity_poly.pdbx_strand_id
1 'polypeptide(L)'
;MEQMYITRLEHVCSRLTKMGLTQMIVSDPLSIRYLTGVWVDPYERLYALYLRTDGKHRFFLNNLFVVPDIDIPKTWFSDTDDGVAVIAGLVDGNVDMGIDKNWPARFLLALMEHHPNVRYVNASSCIDGERAIKDEYERQKMREASLLNDVCIEKAAAHIKAGMTELECADYIRSLYKEAGCIESFS
;
A
#
# COMPACT_ATOMS: atom_id res chain seq x y z
N MET A 1 1.26 2.29 -17.22
CA MET A 1 1.89 1.90 -15.92
C MET A 1 3.33 1.47 -16.19
N GLU A 2 4.27 1.81 -15.30
CA GLU A 2 5.68 1.40 -15.46
C GLU A 2 5.83 -0.12 -15.42
N GLN A 3 6.81 -0.66 -16.17
CA GLN A 3 7.05 -2.10 -16.27
C GLN A 3 7.28 -2.78 -14.91
N MET A 4 7.92 -2.07 -13.98
CA MET A 4 8.16 -2.56 -12.62
C MET A 4 6.87 -2.93 -11.89
N TYR A 5 5.83 -2.08 -11.97
CA TYR A 5 4.54 -2.35 -11.32
C TYR A 5 3.80 -3.52 -11.98
N ILE A 6 3.89 -3.64 -13.30
CA ILE A 6 3.31 -4.77 -14.05
C ILE A 6 3.94 -6.08 -13.54
N THR A 7 5.27 -6.13 -13.48
CA THR A 7 6.01 -7.31 -12.99
C THR A 7 5.62 -7.68 -11.54
N ARG A 8 5.49 -6.69 -10.66
CA ARG A 8 5.05 -6.92 -9.25
C ARG A 8 3.64 -7.50 -9.17
N LEU A 9 2.71 -6.98 -9.98
CA LEU A 9 1.34 -7.50 -10.07
C LEU A 9 1.33 -8.96 -10.58
N GLU A 10 2.11 -9.27 -11.61
CA GLU A 10 2.24 -10.63 -12.14
C GLU A 10 2.81 -11.60 -11.09
N HIS A 11 3.83 -11.20 -10.34
CA HIS A 11 4.41 -12.00 -9.28
C HIS A 11 3.41 -12.28 -8.15
N VAL A 12 2.67 -11.26 -7.70
CA VAL A 12 1.63 -11.43 -6.68
C VAL A 12 0.50 -12.33 -7.19
N CYS A 13 0.05 -12.18 -8.43
CA CYS A 13 -0.94 -13.07 -9.05
C CYS A 13 -0.44 -14.52 -9.14
N SER A 14 0.84 -14.73 -9.45
CA SER A 14 1.46 -16.07 -9.42
C SER A 14 1.44 -16.68 -8.00
N ARG A 15 1.69 -15.87 -6.96
CA ARG A 15 1.61 -16.32 -5.56
C ARG A 15 0.17 -16.65 -5.15
N LEU A 16 -0.81 -15.83 -5.58
CA LEU A 16 -2.25 -16.12 -5.37
C LEU A 16 -2.63 -17.47 -5.98
N THR A 17 -2.21 -17.71 -7.22
CA THR A 17 -2.46 -18.99 -7.90
C THR A 17 -1.88 -20.18 -7.12
N LYS A 18 -0.67 -20.04 -6.56
CA LYS A 18 -0.05 -21.08 -5.71
C LYS A 18 -0.79 -21.32 -4.40
N MET A 19 -1.54 -20.31 -3.90
CA MET A 19 -2.44 -20.46 -2.75
C MET A 19 -3.81 -21.03 -3.14
N GLY A 20 -4.06 -21.30 -4.42
CA GLY A 20 -5.37 -21.75 -4.92
C GLY A 20 -6.41 -20.64 -5.01
N LEU A 21 -5.98 -19.36 -5.00
CA LEU A 21 -6.84 -18.20 -5.11
C LEU A 21 -6.79 -17.62 -6.51
N THR A 22 -7.92 -17.11 -7.00
CA THR A 22 -8.02 -16.43 -8.30
C THR A 22 -8.27 -14.94 -8.17
N GLN A 23 -8.54 -14.47 -6.96
CA GLN A 23 -8.86 -13.06 -6.66
C GLN A 23 -8.44 -12.67 -5.25
N MET A 24 -8.21 -11.36 -5.06
CA MET A 24 -7.85 -10.76 -3.76
C MET A 24 -8.27 -9.30 -3.70
N ILE A 25 -8.74 -8.85 -2.56
CA ILE A 25 -8.86 -7.42 -2.21
C ILE A 25 -7.62 -6.99 -1.44
N VAL A 26 -6.96 -5.95 -1.92
CA VAL A 26 -5.84 -5.26 -1.26
C VAL A 26 -6.33 -3.89 -0.83
N SER A 27 -6.17 -3.54 0.44
CA SER A 27 -6.63 -2.27 1.02
C SER A 27 -5.51 -1.49 1.72
N ASP A 28 -4.41 -2.15 2.06
CA ASP A 28 -3.25 -1.49 2.65
C ASP A 28 -2.63 -0.48 1.68
N PRO A 29 -2.62 0.84 2.02
CA PRO A 29 -2.10 1.87 1.11
C PRO A 29 -0.65 1.66 0.68
N LEU A 30 0.21 1.13 1.56
CA LEU A 30 1.60 0.82 1.24
C LEU A 30 1.71 -0.32 0.24
N SER A 31 0.87 -1.34 0.38
CA SER A 31 0.81 -2.47 -0.56
C SER A 31 0.28 -2.02 -1.93
N ILE A 32 -0.76 -1.18 -1.95
CA ILE A 32 -1.28 -0.61 -3.20
C ILE A 32 -0.23 0.26 -3.88
N ARG A 33 0.47 1.12 -3.11
CA ARG A 33 1.58 1.92 -3.65
C ARG A 33 2.69 1.05 -4.25
N TYR A 34 3.06 -0.03 -3.56
CA TYR A 34 4.08 -0.97 -4.05
C TYR A 34 3.70 -1.59 -5.40
N LEU A 35 2.42 -1.94 -5.55
CA LEU A 35 1.89 -2.61 -6.75
C LEU A 35 1.58 -1.66 -7.90
N THR A 36 1.34 -0.37 -7.64
CA THR A 36 0.77 0.54 -8.65
C THR A 36 1.43 1.91 -8.73
N GLY A 37 2.24 2.28 -7.74
CA GLY A 37 2.77 3.63 -7.57
C GLY A 37 1.76 4.64 -7.00
N VAL A 38 0.49 4.29 -6.89
CA VAL A 38 -0.56 5.18 -6.39
C VAL A 38 -0.50 5.25 -4.87
N TRP A 39 -0.41 6.47 -4.35
CA TRP A 39 -0.46 6.76 -2.93
C TRP A 39 -1.72 7.55 -2.59
N VAL A 40 -2.52 7.02 -1.68
CA VAL A 40 -3.67 7.68 -1.06
C VAL A 40 -3.61 7.38 0.42
N ASP A 41 -3.86 8.38 1.26
CA ASP A 41 -4.21 8.19 2.67
C ASP A 41 -5.75 8.16 2.76
N PRO A 42 -6.37 6.99 2.91
CA PRO A 42 -7.82 6.87 2.85
C PRO A 42 -8.52 7.25 4.14
N TYR A 43 -7.76 7.44 5.24
CA TYR A 43 -8.34 7.57 6.58
C TYR A 43 -9.36 6.46 6.86
N GLU A 44 -10.62 6.83 7.12
CA GLU A 44 -11.72 5.88 7.37
C GLU A 44 -12.43 5.41 6.09
N ARG A 45 -12.11 5.98 4.90
CA ARG A 45 -12.84 5.69 3.67
C ARG A 45 -12.41 4.37 3.05
N LEU A 46 -13.35 3.76 2.35
CA LEU A 46 -13.07 2.56 1.59
C LEU A 46 -12.13 2.89 0.42
N TYR A 47 -11.01 2.19 0.39
CA TYR A 47 -9.97 2.24 -0.63
C TYR A 47 -9.51 0.83 -0.90
N ALA A 48 -9.60 0.34 -2.12
CA ALA A 48 -9.25 -1.03 -2.42
C ALA A 48 -8.76 -1.21 -3.86
N LEU A 49 -7.79 -2.11 -4.01
CA LEU A 49 -7.36 -2.65 -5.29
C LEU A 49 -7.82 -4.12 -5.36
N TYR A 50 -8.69 -4.43 -6.30
CA TYR A 50 -9.09 -5.79 -6.62
C TYR A 50 -8.11 -6.39 -7.60
N LEU A 51 -7.44 -7.44 -7.18
CA LEU A 51 -6.53 -8.23 -7.99
C LEU A 51 -7.21 -9.48 -8.50
N ARG A 52 -6.95 -9.82 -9.76
CA ARG A 52 -7.37 -11.08 -10.38
C ARG A 52 -6.20 -11.72 -11.10
N THR A 53 -6.11 -13.05 -11.02
CA THR A 53 -5.04 -13.81 -11.68
C THR A 53 -5.17 -13.84 -13.21
N ASP A 54 -6.33 -13.41 -13.76
CA ASP A 54 -6.53 -13.22 -15.19
C ASP A 54 -6.14 -11.81 -15.69
N GLY A 55 -5.54 -10.98 -14.83
CA GLY A 55 -5.08 -9.63 -15.16
C GLY A 55 -6.17 -8.55 -15.15
N LYS A 56 -7.43 -8.89 -14.93
CA LYS A 56 -8.55 -7.92 -14.91
C LYS A 56 -8.65 -7.21 -13.56
N HIS A 57 -7.60 -6.49 -13.21
CA HIS A 57 -7.56 -5.71 -11.96
C HIS A 57 -8.54 -4.54 -12.00
N ARG A 58 -8.91 -4.02 -10.82
CA ARG A 58 -9.80 -2.86 -10.69
C ARG A 58 -9.52 -2.08 -9.42
N PHE A 59 -9.51 -0.75 -9.53
CA PHE A 59 -9.51 0.14 -8.38
C PHE A 59 -10.94 0.50 -7.96
N PHE A 60 -11.14 0.52 -6.64
CA PHE A 60 -12.33 1.05 -5.97
C PHE A 60 -11.93 2.30 -5.18
N LEU A 61 -12.48 3.44 -5.57
CA LEU A 61 -12.01 4.75 -5.15
C LEU A 61 -13.18 5.65 -4.73
N ASN A 62 -13.00 6.34 -3.60
CA ASN A 62 -13.90 7.42 -3.24
C ASN A 62 -13.64 8.64 -4.14
N ASN A 63 -14.71 9.36 -4.52
CA ASN A 63 -14.66 10.55 -5.38
C ASN A 63 -13.79 11.69 -4.81
N LEU A 64 -13.47 11.66 -3.52
CA LEU A 64 -12.59 12.65 -2.87
C LEU A 64 -11.09 12.34 -3.08
N PHE A 65 -10.76 11.16 -3.59
CA PHE A 65 -9.35 10.81 -3.81
C PHE A 65 -8.84 11.40 -5.13
N VAL A 66 -7.61 11.87 -5.10
CA VAL A 66 -6.89 12.31 -6.29
C VAL A 66 -5.84 11.24 -6.61
N VAL A 67 -6.02 10.57 -7.74
CA VAL A 67 -5.12 9.52 -8.20
C VAL A 67 -4.63 9.80 -9.62
N PRO A 68 -3.40 9.44 -9.96
CA PRO A 68 -2.89 9.58 -11.32
C PRO A 68 -3.67 8.69 -12.30
N ASP A 69 -3.56 9.02 -13.58
CA ASP A 69 -4.07 8.13 -14.61
C ASP A 69 -3.12 6.94 -14.76
N ILE A 70 -3.64 5.74 -14.49
CA ILE A 70 -2.93 4.47 -14.65
C ILE A 70 -3.82 3.48 -15.39
N ASP A 71 -3.20 2.54 -16.05
CA ASP A 71 -3.86 1.51 -16.85
C ASP A 71 -4.45 0.39 -15.98
N ILE A 72 -5.29 0.78 -15.02
CA ILE A 72 -6.15 -0.09 -14.22
C ILE A 72 -7.54 0.57 -14.19
N PRO A 73 -8.60 -0.11 -14.63
CA PRO A 73 -9.97 0.41 -14.56
C PRO A 73 -10.35 0.84 -13.15
N LYS A 74 -10.97 2.01 -13.06
CA LYS A 74 -11.38 2.65 -11.80
C LYS A 74 -12.89 2.59 -11.65
N THR A 75 -13.37 2.26 -10.47
CA THR A 75 -14.77 2.38 -10.07
C THR A 75 -14.85 3.39 -8.95
N TRP A 76 -15.61 4.46 -9.18
CA TRP A 76 -15.75 5.58 -8.27
C TRP A 76 -17.08 5.52 -7.53
N PHE A 77 -17.10 5.96 -6.29
CA PHE A 77 -18.28 6.10 -5.45
C PHE A 77 -18.10 7.30 -4.49
N SER A 78 -19.20 7.80 -3.96
CA SER A 78 -19.22 8.91 -2.98
C SER A 78 -19.38 8.38 -1.54
N ASP A 79 -19.27 9.29 -0.56
CA ASP A 79 -19.54 8.96 0.85
C ASP A 79 -21.02 8.61 1.12
N THR A 80 -21.92 8.90 0.17
CA THR A 80 -23.36 8.56 0.26
C THR A 80 -23.71 7.23 -0.40
N ASP A 81 -22.76 6.62 -1.14
CA ASP A 81 -22.96 5.34 -1.78
C ASP A 81 -22.54 4.20 -0.84
N ASP A 82 -23.16 3.03 -1.01
CA ASP A 82 -22.67 1.80 -0.39
C ASP A 82 -21.49 1.25 -1.20
N GLY A 83 -20.27 1.69 -0.86
CA GLY A 83 -19.06 1.27 -1.56
C GLY A 83 -18.80 -0.23 -1.45
N VAL A 84 -19.26 -0.90 -0.39
CA VAL A 84 -19.11 -2.36 -0.26
C VAL A 84 -20.06 -3.08 -1.20
N ALA A 85 -21.29 -2.62 -1.34
CA ALA A 85 -22.23 -3.16 -2.34
C ALA A 85 -21.69 -3.00 -3.77
N VAL A 86 -21.02 -1.87 -4.06
CA VAL A 86 -20.32 -1.66 -5.36
C VAL A 86 -19.23 -2.69 -5.58
N ILE A 87 -18.39 -2.97 -4.57
CA ILE A 87 -17.38 -4.05 -4.63
C ILE A 87 -18.07 -5.40 -4.85
N ALA A 88 -19.07 -5.73 -4.04
CA ALA A 88 -19.77 -7.00 -4.09
C ALA A 88 -20.37 -7.30 -5.48
N GLY A 89 -20.88 -6.26 -6.16
CA GLY A 89 -21.41 -6.40 -7.51
C GLY A 89 -20.37 -6.66 -8.61
N LEU A 90 -19.08 -6.52 -8.31
CA LEU A 90 -17.99 -6.61 -9.29
C LEU A 90 -16.99 -7.74 -9.02
N VAL A 91 -16.94 -8.25 -7.80
CA VAL A 91 -16.09 -9.40 -7.44
C VAL A 91 -16.80 -10.72 -7.76
N ASP A 92 -16.03 -11.80 -7.88
CA ASP A 92 -16.61 -13.12 -8.11
C ASP A 92 -17.08 -13.73 -6.78
N GLY A 93 -18.39 -13.77 -6.59
CA GLY A 93 -19.03 -14.34 -5.39
C GLY A 93 -19.10 -15.88 -5.34
N ASN A 94 -18.49 -16.59 -6.30
CA ASN A 94 -18.54 -18.05 -6.37
C ASN A 94 -17.22 -18.74 -6.05
N VAL A 95 -16.14 -17.98 -5.82
CA VAL A 95 -14.82 -18.51 -5.53
C VAL A 95 -14.23 -17.84 -4.29
N ASP A 96 -13.27 -18.50 -3.66
CA ASP A 96 -12.57 -17.98 -2.49
C ASP A 96 -11.99 -16.59 -2.73
N MET A 97 -12.05 -15.73 -1.72
CA MET A 97 -11.56 -14.36 -1.76
C MET A 97 -10.33 -14.20 -0.86
N GLY A 98 -9.22 -13.80 -1.45
CA GLY A 98 -8.07 -13.31 -0.70
C GLY A 98 -8.34 -11.92 -0.12
N ILE A 99 -7.94 -11.71 1.14
CA ILE A 99 -8.06 -10.41 1.83
C ILE A 99 -6.70 -10.07 2.41
N ASP A 100 -6.30 -8.80 2.38
CA ASP A 100 -5.13 -8.37 3.11
C ASP A 100 -5.41 -8.18 4.62
N LYS A 101 -4.33 -8.18 5.41
CA LYS A 101 -4.40 -8.13 6.89
C LYS A 101 -4.89 -6.78 7.45
N ASN A 102 -4.89 -5.72 6.65
CA ASN A 102 -5.14 -4.35 7.12
C ASN A 102 -6.53 -3.83 6.73
N TRP A 103 -7.38 -4.63 6.08
CA TRP A 103 -8.70 -4.16 5.70
C TRP A 103 -9.58 -3.94 6.93
N PRO A 104 -10.18 -2.73 7.13
CA PRO A 104 -11.05 -2.49 8.26
C PRO A 104 -12.19 -3.50 8.33
N ALA A 105 -12.37 -4.12 9.50
CA ALA A 105 -13.31 -5.23 9.70
C ALA A 105 -14.73 -4.90 9.24
N ARG A 106 -15.19 -3.65 9.39
CA ARG A 106 -16.54 -3.22 8.95
C ARG A 106 -16.78 -3.49 7.46
N PHE A 107 -15.78 -3.27 6.61
CA PHE A 107 -15.91 -3.51 5.17
C PHE A 107 -15.89 -5.00 4.83
N LEU A 108 -15.02 -5.75 5.51
CA LEU A 108 -14.96 -7.20 5.33
C LEU A 108 -16.28 -7.86 5.77
N LEU A 109 -16.80 -7.50 6.94
CA LEU A 109 -18.07 -8.05 7.46
C LEU A 109 -19.23 -7.75 6.52
N ALA A 110 -19.33 -6.51 6.03
CA ALA A 110 -20.36 -6.15 5.04
C ALA A 110 -20.21 -6.94 3.73
N LEU A 111 -18.98 -7.14 3.22
CA LEU A 111 -18.75 -7.97 2.03
C LEU A 111 -19.13 -9.44 2.26
N MET A 112 -18.88 -9.97 3.46
CA MET A 112 -19.30 -11.33 3.84
C MET A 112 -20.84 -11.49 3.87
N GLU A 113 -21.57 -10.44 4.24
CA GLU A 113 -23.04 -10.45 4.17
C GLU A 113 -23.55 -10.53 2.73
N HIS A 114 -22.88 -9.86 1.79
CA HIS A 114 -23.21 -9.93 0.36
C HIS A 114 -22.87 -11.31 -0.26
N HIS A 115 -21.80 -11.93 0.20
CA HIS A 115 -21.31 -13.23 -0.32
C HIS A 115 -21.12 -14.26 0.79
N PRO A 116 -22.19 -14.74 1.44
CA PRO A 116 -22.12 -15.58 2.65
C PRO A 116 -21.52 -16.97 2.38
N ASN A 117 -21.46 -17.42 1.15
CA ASN A 117 -20.91 -18.73 0.77
C ASN A 117 -19.44 -18.67 0.34
N VAL A 118 -18.86 -17.47 0.25
CA VAL A 118 -17.44 -17.27 -0.09
C VAL A 118 -16.58 -17.50 1.13
N ARG A 119 -15.54 -18.29 1.00
CA ARG A 119 -14.50 -18.39 2.02
C ARG A 119 -13.50 -17.25 1.86
N TYR A 120 -13.29 -16.48 2.93
CA TYR A 120 -12.33 -15.39 2.96
C TYR A 120 -11.02 -15.87 3.59
N VAL A 121 -9.91 -15.60 2.91
CA VAL A 121 -8.59 -16.12 3.27
C VAL A 121 -7.61 -14.95 3.40
N ASN A 122 -6.83 -14.91 4.50
CA ASN A 122 -5.74 -13.95 4.58
C ASN A 122 -4.65 -14.28 3.56
N ALA A 123 -4.54 -13.45 2.52
CA ALA A 123 -3.61 -13.61 1.42
C ALA A 123 -2.44 -12.59 1.46
N SER A 124 -2.25 -11.89 2.58
CA SER A 124 -1.19 -10.89 2.74
C SER A 124 0.20 -11.41 2.41
N SER A 125 0.46 -12.68 2.67
CA SER A 125 1.75 -13.33 2.38
C SER A 125 2.13 -13.29 0.89
N CYS A 126 1.16 -13.13 -0.02
CA CYS A 126 1.43 -12.96 -1.44
C CYS A 126 2.16 -11.65 -1.72
N ILE A 127 1.76 -10.57 -1.07
CA ILE A 127 2.37 -9.24 -1.22
C ILE A 127 3.58 -9.11 -0.31
N ASP A 128 3.46 -9.50 0.96
CA ASP A 128 4.57 -9.43 1.94
C ASP A 128 5.79 -10.23 1.46
N GLY A 129 5.56 -11.42 0.90
CA GLY A 129 6.63 -12.26 0.35
C GLY A 129 7.28 -11.68 -0.90
N GLU A 130 6.56 -10.91 -1.71
CA GLU A 130 7.15 -10.18 -2.84
C GLU A 130 7.95 -8.98 -2.35
N ARG A 131 7.42 -8.18 -1.45
CA ARG A 131 8.10 -7.02 -0.83
C ARG A 131 9.32 -7.40 0.01
N ALA A 132 9.39 -8.64 0.51
CA ALA A 132 10.54 -9.10 1.30
C ALA A 132 11.83 -9.15 0.48
N ILE A 133 11.75 -9.47 -0.82
CA ILE A 133 12.88 -9.55 -1.74
C ILE A 133 12.93 -8.27 -2.56
N LYS A 134 13.89 -7.37 -2.24
CA LYS A 134 14.01 -6.05 -2.87
C LYS A 134 14.59 -6.19 -4.28
N ASP A 135 13.92 -5.56 -5.25
CA ASP A 135 14.45 -5.42 -6.60
C ASP A 135 15.65 -4.44 -6.65
N GLU A 136 16.30 -4.28 -7.82
CA GLU A 136 17.49 -3.42 -7.92
C GLU A 136 17.16 -1.95 -7.67
N TYR A 137 16.01 -1.46 -8.13
CA TYR A 137 15.57 -0.09 -7.88
C TYR A 137 15.37 0.16 -6.37
N GLU A 138 14.71 -0.76 -5.66
CA GLU A 138 14.50 -0.68 -4.22
C GLU A 138 15.83 -0.73 -3.46
N ARG A 139 16.73 -1.63 -3.84
CA ARG A 139 18.08 -1.71 -3.23
C ARG A 139 18.87 -0.42 -3.39
N GLN A 140 18.81 0.18 -4.59
CA GLN A 140 19.45 1.45 -4.85
C GLN A 140 18.88 2.56 -3.97
N LYS A 141 17.54 2.67 -3.86
CA LYS A 141 16.88 3.66 -3.00
C LYS A 141 17.21 3.46 -1.51
N MET A 142 17.29 2.22 -1.06
CA MET A 142 17.70 1.92 0.32
C MET A 142 19.15 2.33 0.59
N ARG A 143 20.08 2.11 -0.35
CA ARG A 143 21.48 2.57 -0.21
C ARG A 143 21.57 4.10 -0.17
N GLU A 144 20.87 4.79 -1.06
CA GLU A 144 20.81 6.26 -1.09
C GLU A 144 20.28 6.81 0.24
N ALA A 145 19.18 6.25 0.76
CA ALA A 145 18.60 6.64 2.03
C ALA A 145 19.56 6.37 3.22
N SER A 146 20.27 5.23 3.22
CA SER A 146 21.25 4.90 4.25
C SER A 146 22.42 5.90 4.27
N LEU A 147 23.00 6.20 3.11
CA LEU A 147 24.08 7.17 3.00
C LEU A 147 23.67 8.58 3.46
N LEU A 148 22.46 8.99 3.10
CA LEU A 148 21.91 10.26 3.55
C LEU A 148 21.73 10.29 5.07
N ASN A 149 21.22 9.19 5.64
CA ASN A 149 21.09 9.04 7.08
C ASN A 149 22.45 9.17 7.79
N ASP A 150 23.49 8.50 7.29
CA ASP A 150 24.84 8.58 7.86
C ASP A 150 25.36 10.03 7.91
N VAL A 151 25.20 10.79 6.82
CA VAL A 151 25.58 12.19 6.75
C VAL A 151 24.80 13.04 7.76
N CYS A 152 23.49 12.83 7.90
CA CYS A 152 22.68 13.56 8.87
C CYS A 152 23.08 13.25 10.31
N ILE A 153 23.33 11.97 10.63
CA ILE A 153 23.76 11.55 11.99
C ILE A 153 25.16 12.09 12.33
N GLU A 154 26.11 12.08 11.40
CA GLU A 154 27.44 12.66 11.63
C GLU A 154 27.35 14.16 11.94
N LYS A 155 26.55 14.93 11.18
CA LYS A 155 26.31 16.35 11.44
C LYS A 155 25.62 16.58 12.78
N ALA A 156 24.62 15.75 13.12
CA ALA A 156 23.92 15.84 14.39
C ALA A 156 24.87 15.58 15.57
N ALA A 157 25.70 14.54 15.51
CA ALA A 157 26.67 14.20 16.53
C ALA A 157 27.69 15.33 16.75
N ALA A 158 28.13 15.99 15.68
CA ALA A 158 29.06 17.14 15.78
C ALA A 158 28.38 18.41 16.36
N HIS A 159 27.08 18.54 16.26
CA HIS A 159 26.32 19.70 16.73
C HIS A 159 25.92 19.61 18.21
N ILE A 160 25.64 18.42 18.72
CA ILE A 160 25.16 18.19 20.08
C ILE A 160 26.23 18.60 21.11
N LYS A 161 25.83 19.43 22.09
CA LYS A 161 26.70 19.96 23.14
C LYS A 161 26.03 19.88 24.50
N ALA A 162 26.85 19.90 25.54
CA ALA A 162 26.35 19.99 26.91
C ALA A 162 25.46 21.24 27.09
N GLY A 163 24.31 21.05 27.69
CA GLY A 163 23.31 22.09 27.94
C GLY A 163 22.19 22.18 26.89
N MET A 164 22.29 21.46 25.78
CA MET A 164 21.18 21.33 24.83
C MET A 164 20.10 20.42 25.40
N THR A 165 18.85 20.76 25.13
CA THR A 165 17.68 19.91 25.43
C THR A 165 17.48 18.85 24.34
N GLU A 166 16.76 17.78 24.66
CA GLU A 166 16.35 16.77 23.66
C GLU A 166 15.56 17.39 22.49
N LEU A 167 14.70 18.37 22.80
CA LEU A 167 13.89 19.05 21.78
C LEU A 167 14.77 19.83 20.79
N GLU A 168 15.76 20.58 21.28
CA GLU A 168 16.71 21.31 20.41
C GLU A 168 17.51 20.34 19.53
N CYS A 169 17.92 19.20 20.07
CA CYS A 169 18.60 18.15 19.30
C CYS A 169 17.69 17.56 18.23
N ALA A 170 16.43 17.22 18.58
CA ALA A 170 15.46 16.67 17.65
C ALA A 170 15.11 17.66 16.52
N ASP A 171 14.92 18.94 16.85
CA ASP A 171 14.62 19.98 15.86
C ASP A 171 15.80 20.18 14.90
N TYR A 172 17.02 20.13 15.38
CA TYR A 172 18.21 20.20 14.53
C TYR A 172 18.27 18.99 13.57
N ILE A 173 18.05 17.78 14.08
CA ILE A 173 18.03 16.57 13.25
C ILE A 173 16.94 16.66 12.17
N ARG A 174 15.72 17.09 12.53
CA ARG A 174 14.65 17.32 11.56
C ARG A 174 15.04 18.33 10.48
N SER A 175 15.74 19.41 10.87
CA SER A 175 16.21 20.41 9.89
C SER A 175 17.16 19.80 8.87
N LEU A 176 18.09 18.93 9.30
CA LEU A 176 19.03 18.24 8.40
C LEU A 176 18.34 17.37 7.37
N TYR A 177 17.35 16.57 7.81
CA TYR A 177 16.58 15.73 6.90
C TYR A 177 15.72 16.57 5.94
N LYS A 178 15.12 17.65 6.43
CA LYS A 178 14.36 18.57 5.58
C LYS A 178 15.24 19.26 4.52
N GLU A 179 16.43 19.73 4.89
CA GLU A 179 17.42 20.30 3.97
C GLU A 179 17.86 19.28 2.91
N ALA A 180 17.94 18.01 3.29
CA ALA A 180 18.26 16.90 2.39
C ALA A 180 17.08 16.45 1.50
N GLY A 181 15.92 17.12 1.59
CA GLY A 181 14.73 16.84 0.77
C GLY A 181 13.86 15.69 1.27
N CYS A 182 14.04 15.23 2.51
CA CYS A 182 13.16 14.23 3.09
C CYS A 182 11.81 14.85 3.49
N ILE A 183 10.72 14.10 3.26
CA ILE A 183 9.36 14.51 3.61
C ILE A 183 9.10 14.24 5.10
N GLU A 184 9.59 13.11 5.60
CA GLU A 184 9.45 12.67 7.00
C GLU A 184 10.78 12.18 7.55
N SER A 185 11.01 12.40 8.83
CA SER A 185 12.13 11.84 9.58
C SER A 185 11.62 11.27 10.90
N PHE A 186 12.15 10.13 11.30
CA PHE A 186 11.95 9.60 12.65
C PHE A 186 13.03 10.19 13.57
N SER A 187 12.61 10.75 14.66
CA SER A 187 13.50 11.31 15.69
C SER A 187 13.04 10.87 17.09
#